data_47ead5032402ec1b968eb6530ead26ab
#
_entry.id   47ead5032402ec1b968eb6530ead26ab
#
_cell.length_a   1.000
_cell.length_b   1.000
_cell.length_c   1.000
_cell.angle_alpha   90.00
_cell.angle_beta   90.00
_cell.angle_gamma   90.00
#
_symmetry.space_group_name_H-M   'P 1'
#
loop_
_entity.id
_entity.type
_entity.pdbx_description
1 polymer ?
#
loop_
_entity_poly.entity_id
_entity_poly.type
_entity_poly.pdbx_seq_one_letter_code
_entity_poly.pdbx_strand_id
1 'polypeptide(L)'
;MCIRDRLINIPILIAGLWKFGLRFIISTIYATLMCAVFTNFFARFGALTSQPLLAALAGGILMAIGLGIVFKAGATTGGTDIIVKFLRLKYKHLKTGRLFFLTDILIVSASLLVFGDFDTIMYAILAVVVCSIMFDAVLYGRDEAKLIYIISDSSEKITARILEELDIGVTYLEGKGAYSNSPKKVIMCVMRNTMSPKAEEIVKE
;
A
#
# COMPACT_ATOMS: atom_id res chain seq x y z
N MET A 1 15.79 -9.69 21.81
CA MET A 1 16.33 -8.97 20.62
C MET A 1 17.84 -9.00 20.71
N CYS A 2 18.49 -9.82 19.86
CA CYS A 2 19.94 -10.09 19.95
C CYS A 2 20.79 -8.89 19.53
N ILE A 3 22.00 -8.79 20.14
CA ILE A 3 23.01 -7.77 19.79
C ILE A 3 23.35 -7.79 18.28
N ARG A 4 23.29 -8.97 17.65
CA ARG A 4 23.47 -9.19 16.20
C ARG A 4 22.44 -8.43 15.34
N ASP A 5 21.18 -8.34 15.77
CA ASP A 5 20.13 -7.61 15.04
C ASP A 5 20.36 -6.11 15.05
N ARG A 6 20.98 -5.59 16.14
CA ARG A 6 21.36 -4.17 16.24
C ARG A 6 22.49 -3.80 15.29
N LEU A 7 23.48 -4.69 15.11
CA LEU A 7 24.62 -4.45 14.22
C LEU A 7 24.22 -4.39 12.75
N ILE A 8 23.25 -5.21 12.31
CA ILE A 8 22.73 -5.20 10.95
C ILE A 8 21.86 -3.96 10.69
N ASN A 9 21.13 -3.48 11.70
CA ASN A 9 20.28 -2.30 11.57
C ASN A 9 21.05 -0.97 11.50
N ILE A 10 22.27 -0.89 12.09
CA ILE A 10 23.08 0.34 12.07
C ILE A 10 23.41 0.81 10.66
N PRO A 11 23.98 0.00 9.73
CA PRO A 11 24.26 0.45 8.38
C PRO A 11 23.01 0.84 7.60
N ILE A 12 21.88 0.17 7.84
CA ILE A 12 20.59 0.49 7.22
C ILE A 12 20.07 1.84 7.72
N LEU A 13 20.21 2.12 9.02
CA LEU A 13 19.86 3.42 9.62
C LEU A 13 20.76 4.55 9.10
N ILE A 14 22.06 4.30 8.95
CA ILE A 14 23.01 5.30 8.39
C ILE A 14 22.63 5.62 6.94
N ALA A 15 22.33 4.62 6.13
CA ALA A 15 21.84 4.82 4.76
C ALA A 15 20.51 5.60 4.75
N GLY A 16 19.60 5.29 5.70
CA GLY A 16 18.35 6.02 5.93
C GLY A 16 18.59 7.49 6.29
N LEU A 17 19.59 7.79 7.13
CA LEU A 17 19.97 9.15 7.51
C LEU A 17 20.39 9.96 6.28
N TRP A 18 21.23 9.38 5.44
CA TRP A 18 21.75 10.06 4.23
C TRP A 18 20.64 10.42 3.24
N LYS A 19 19.60 9.57 3.12
CA LYS A 19 18.57 9.74 2.10
C LYS A 19 17.32 10.47 2.60
N PHE A 20 16.91 10.25 3.85
CA PHE A 20 15.64 10.74 4.42
C PHE A 20 15.82 11.83 5.49
N GLY A 21 17.06 12.07 5.95
CA GLY A 21 17.40 13.12 6.90
C GLY A 21 17.14 12.78 8.37
N LEU A 22 17.55 13.69 9.27
CA LEU A 22 17.50 13.51 10.73
C LEU A 22 16.08 13.29 11.28
N ARG A 23 15.10 14.01 10.74
CA ARG A 23 13.70 13.91 11.20
C ARG A 23 13.15 12.49 11.05
N PHE A 24 13.50 11.83 9.95
CA PHE A 24 13.13 10.43 9.71
C PHE A 24 13.75 9.50 10.75
N ILE A 25 15.03 9.66 11.06
CA ILE A 25 15.72 8.82 12.04
C ILE A 25 15.14 8.98 13.44
N ILE A 26 14.89 10.20 13.89
CA ILE A 26 14.29 10.47 15.20
C ILE A 26 12.91 9.81 15.30
N SER A 27 12.09 9.98 14.27
CA SER A 27 10.76 9.34 14.22
C SER A 27 10.84 7.80 14.21
N THR A 28 11.82 7.24 13.51
CA THR A 28 12.03 5.78 13.44
C THR A 28 12.51 5.23 14.77
N ILE A 29 13.47 5.88 15.44
CA ILE A 29 13.94 5.50 16.78
C ILE A 29 12.80 5.56 17.79
N TYR A 30 12.00 6.62 17.76
CA TYR A 30 10.83 6.76 18.61
C TYR A 30 9.81 5.62 18.38
N ALA A 31 9.46 5.35 17.12
CA ALA A 31 8.54 4.27 16.75
C ALA A 31 9.06 2.89 17.20
N THR A 32 10.37 2.62 17.00
CA THR A 32 11.00 1.37 17.42
C THR A 32 10.98 1.20 18.94
N LEU A 33 11.26 2.28 19.69
CA LEU A 33 11.21 2.27 21.16
C LEU A 33 9.80 2.01 21.66
N MET A 34 8.80 2.71 21.12
CA MET A 34 7.39 2.51 21.49
C MET A 34 6.95 1.09 21.16
N CYS A 35 7.28 0.58 19.98
CA CYS A 35 6.99 -0.79 19.59
C CYS A 35 7.59 -1.81 20.60
N ALA A 36 8.85 -1.63 21.01
CA ALA A 36 9.49 -2.49 21.98
C ALA A 36 8.83 -2.43 23.36
N VAL A 37 8.47 -1.24 23.84
CA VAL A 37 7.78 -1.05 25.12
C VAL A 37 6.42 -1.74 25.11
N PHE A 38 5.58 -1.48 24.10
CA PHE A 38 4.26 -2.07 23.99
C PHE A 38 4.31 -3.59 23.78
N THR A 39 5.24 -4.09 22.97
CA THR A 39 5.41 -5.52 22.78
C THR A 39 5.74 -6.22 24.09
N ASN A 40 6.68 -5.68 24.89
CA ASN A 40 7.02 -6.24 26.19
C ASN A 40 5.87 -6.12 27.22
N PHE A 41 5.10 -5.03 27.15
CA PHE A 41 3.93 -4.86 28.00
C PHE A 41 2.84 -5.88 27.69
N PHE A 42 2.47 -6.01 26.41
CA PHE A 42 1.42 -6.95 25.97
C PHE A 42 1.83 -8.41 26.05
N ALA A 43 3.12 -8.73 25.98
CA ALA A 43 3.63 -10.10 26.16
C ALA A 43 3.25 -10.71 27.53
N ARG A 44 2.91 -9.87 28.52
CA ARG A 44 2.50 -10.31 29.87
C ARG A 44 1.07 -10.86 29.91
N PHE A 45 0.22 -10.52 28.92
CA PHE A 45 -1.19 -10.91 28.92
C PHE A 45 -1.46 -12.29 28.30
N GLY A 46 -0.43 -12.98 27.83
CA GLY A 46 -0.55 -14.30 27.19
C GLY A 46 -1.18 -14.23 25.78
N ALA A 47 -1.39 -15.40 25.20
CA ALA A 47 -1.96 -15.51 23.87
C ALA A 47 -3.49 -15.38 23.89
N LEU A 48 -4.05 -14.50 23.07
CA LEU A 48 -5.50 -14.34 22.91
C LEU A 48 -6.17 -15.55 22.27
N THR A 49 -5.45 -16.32 21.49
CA THR A 49 -5.95 -17.54 20.83
C THR A 49 -4.85 -18.59 20.75
N SER A 50 -5.25 -19.84 20.87
CA SER A 50 -4.37 -21.00 20.69
C SER A 50 -4.35 -21.52 19.23
N GLN A 51 -5.23 -20.99 18.37
CA GLN A 51 -5.32 -21.42 16.97
C GLN A 51 -4.35 -20.61 16.10
N PRO A 52 -3.33 -21.24 15.46
CA PRO A 52 -2.31 -20.55 14.67
C PRO A 52 -2.90 -19.77 13.49
N LEU A 53 -3.92 -20.32 12.83
CA LEU A 53 -4.60 -19.67 11.72
C LEU A 53 -5.24 -18.33 12.12
N LEU A 54 -5.97 -18.34 13.24
CA LEU A 54 -6.65 -17.14 13.74
C LEU A 54 -5.64 -16.10 14.21
N ALA A 55 -4.56 -16.55 14.85
CA ALA A 55 -3.44 -15.70 15.27
C ALA A 55 -2.75 -15.03 14.06
N ALA A 56 -2.50 -15.78 12.98
CA ALA A 56 -1.89 -15.26 11.76
C ALA A 56 -2.76 -14.21 11.08
N LEU A 57 -4.07 -14.45 10.97
CA LEU A 57 -5.02 -13.50 10.36
C LEU A 57 -5.16 -12.22 11.20
N ALA A 58 -5.50 -12.36 12.47
CA ALA A 58 -5.71 -11.22 13.36
C ALA A 58 -4.42 -10.43 13.59
N GLY A 59 -3.30 -11.12 13.78
CA GLY A 59 -1.98 -10.52 13.93
C GLY A 59 -1.55 -9.76 12.67
N GLY A 60 -1.74 -10.35 11.49
CA GLY A 60 -1.45 -9.71 10.20
C GLY A 60 -2.25 -8.42 9.98
N ILE A 61 -3.54 -8.42 10.32
CA ILE A 61 -4.41 -7.24 10.20
C ILE A 61 -3.96 -6.14 11.17
N LEU A 62 -3.79 -6.45 12.44
CA LEU A 62 -3.40 -5.48 13.46
C LEU A 62 -2.02 -4.89 13.18
N MET A 63 -1.08 -5.74 12.77
CA MET A 63 0.27 -5.31 12.39
C MET A 63 0.24 -4.37 11.17
N ALA A 64 -0.55 -4.68 10.16
CA ALA A 64 -0.72 -3.84 8.97
C ALA A 64 -1.30 -2.46 9.29
N ILE A 65 -2.29 -2.40 10.20
CA ILE A 65 -2.87 -1.13 10.65
C ILE A 65 -1.80 -0.29 11.36
N GLY A 66 -1.08 -0.87 12.30
CA GLY A 66 -0.02 -0.19 13.02
C GLY A 66 1.10 0.31 12.13
N LEU A 67 1.65 -0.56 11.27
CA LEU A 67 2.68 -0.20 10.29
C LEU A 67 2.20 0.85 9.30
N GLY A 68 0.96 0.73 8.81
CA GLY A 68 0.38 1.69 7.87
C GLY A 68 0.30 3.11 8.46
N ILE A 69 -0.09 3.23 9.73
CA ILE A 69 -0.13 4.52 10.45
C ILE A 69 1.28 5.10 10.62
N VAL A 70 2.26 4.27 11.02
CA VAL A 70 3.66 4.68 11.18
C VAL A 70 4.23 5.17 9.85
N PHE A 71 3.95 4.46 8.74
CA PHE A 71 4.38 4.88 7.39
C PHE A 71 3.70 6.16 6.93
N LYS A 72 2.42 6.38 7.23
CA LYS A 72 1.71 7.64 6.98
C LYS A 72 2.36 8.82 7.70
N ALA A 73 2.82 8.60 8.92
CA ALA A 73 3.58 9.60 9.70
C ALA A 73 5.01 9.85 9.17
N GLY A 74 5.42 9.12 8.12
CA GLY A 74 6.75 9.26 7.51
C GLY A 74 7.85 8.48 8.21
N ALA A 75 7.54 7.76 9.30
CA ALA A 75 8.46 6.91 10.06
C ALA A 75 8.49 5.46 9.54
N THR A 76 9.29 4.62 10.19
CA THR A 76 9.33 3.16 10.04
C THR A 76 9.59 2.54 11.41
N THR A 77 9.41 1.22 11.54
CA THR A 77 9.74 0.50 12.78
C THR A 77 11.19 0.00 12.80
N GLY A 78 11.98 0.33 11.78
CA GLY A 78 13.36 -0.14 11.62
C GLY A 78 13.43 -1.48 10.86
N GLY A 79 14.65 -1.97 10.62
CA GLY A 79 14.85 -3.26 9.92
C GLY A 79 14.49 -3.23 8.43
N THR A 80 13.79 -4.27 7.98
CA THR A 80 13.38 -4.46 6.57
C THR A 80 12.48 -3.35 6.04
N ASP A 81 11.73 -2.68 6.90
CA ASP A 81 10.85 -1.57 6.56
C ASP A 81 11.60 -0.41 5.87
N ILE A 82 12.83 -0.16 6.29
CA ILE A 82 13.70 0.86 5.68
C ILE A 82 14.07 0.44 4.27
N ILE A 83 14.34 -0.86 4.05
CA ILE A 83 14.63 -1.41 2.72
C ILE A 83 13.43 -1.22 1.80
N VAL A 84 12.23 -1.52 2.27
CA VAL A 84 10.98 -1.29 1.51
C VAL A 84 10.81 0.19 1.16
N LYS A 85 11.14 1.09 2.08
CA LYS A 85 11.10 2.55 1.82
C LYS A 85 12.12 2.99 0.75
N PHE A 86 13.31 2.40 0.72
CA PHE A 86 14.30 2.60 -0.35
C PHE A 86 13.81 2.05 -1.69
N LEU A 87 13.26 0.83 -1.70
CA LEU A 87 12.69 0.22 -2.89
C LEU A 87 11.56 1.07 -3.49
N ARG A 88 10.72 1.68 -2.65
CA ARG A 88 9.67 2.60 -3.08
C ARG A 88 10.20 3.84 -3.79
N LEU A 89 11.38 4.36 -3.42
CA LEU A 89 11.99 5.48 -4.13
C LEU A 89 12.39 5.09 -5.56
N LYS A 90 12.84 3.84 -5.75
CA LYS A 90 13.24 3.31 -7.06
C LYS A 90 12.04 2.86 -7.88
N TYR A 91 11.08 2.18 -7.26
CA TYR A 91 9.89 1.60 -7.92
C TYR A 91 8.62 2.35 -7.54
N LYS A 92 8.51 3.61 -7.94
CA LYS A 92 7.39 4.52 -7.60
C LYS A 92 6.02 4.05 -8.09
N HIS A 93 5.97 3.21 -9.12
CA HIS A 93 4.76 2.66 -9.72
C HIS A 93 4.20 1.45 -8.95
N LEU A 94 4.97 0.86 -8.04
CA LEU A 94 4.49 -0.25 -7.21
C LEU A 94 3.91 0.28 -5.89
N LYS A 95 2.78 -0.32 -5.47
CA LYS A 95 2.22 -0.07 -4.14
C LYS A 95 3.18 -0.57 -3.06
N THR A 96 3.21 0.11 -1.92
CA THR A 96 4.16 -0.21 -0.83
C THR A 96 3.91 -1.60 -0.24
N GLY A 97 2.64 -2.02 -0.10
CA GLY A 97 2.30 -3.36 0.37
C GLY A 97 2.82 -4.47 -0.55
N ARG A 98 2.83 -4.26 -1.87
CA ARG A 98 3.47 -5.21 -2.80
C ARG A 98 4.97 -5.32 -2.58
N LEU A 99 5.64 -4.22 -2.23
CA LEU A 99 7.07 -4.25 -1.91
C LEU A 99 7.33 -4.99 -0.59
N PHE A 100 6.46 -4.79 0.42
CA PHE A 100 6.48 -5.60 1.64
C PHE A 100 6.28 -7.08 1.33
N PHE A 101 5.26 -7.41 0.56
CA PHE A 101 4.99 -8.80 0.15
C PHE A 101 6.23 -9.46 -0.48
N LEU A 102 6.88 -8.77 -1.43
CA LEU A 102 8.06 -9.31 -2.12
C LEU A 102 9.26 -9.50 -1.19
N THR A 103 9.50 -8.56 -0.27
CA THR A 103 10.58 -8.67 0.72
C THR A 103 10.30 -9.76 1.75
N ASP A 104 9.08 -9.82 2.26
CA ASP A 104 8.72 -10.76 3.31
C ASP A 104 8.60 -12.19 2.78
N ILE A 105 8.06 -12.40 1.56
CA ILE A 105 8.02 -13.72 0.93
C ILE A 105 9.42 -14.29 0.69
N LEU A 106 10.38 -13.43 0.35
CA LEU A 106 11.77 -13.85 0.19
C LEU A 106 12.37 -14.29 1.53
N ILE A 107 12.08 -13.58 2.63
CA ILE A 107 12.54 -13.92 3.97
C ILE A 107 11.88 -15.23 4.45
N VAL A 108 10.56 -15.37 4.25
CA VAL A 108 9.80 -16.58 4.63
C VAL A 108 10.28 -17.78 3.82
N SER A 109 10.56 -17.61 2.52
CA SER A 109 11.12 -18.69 1.68
C SER A 109 12.52 -19.12 2.15
N ALA A 110 13.35 -18.17 2.55
CA ALA A 110 14.65 -18.49 3.13
C ALA A 110 14.53 -19.20 4.49
N SER A 111 13.53 -18.88 5.28
CA SER A 111 13.23 -19.54 6.56
C SER A 111 12.87 -21.01 6.40
N LEU A 112 12.27 -21.42 5.27
CA LEU A 112 11.97 -22.82 4.95
C LEU A 112 13.23 -23.70 4.98
N LEU A 113 14.33 -23.17 4.45
CA LEU A 113 15.61 -23.90 4.41
C LEU A 113 16.23 -24.12 5.81
N VAL A 114 15.83 -23.27 6.78
CA VAL A 114 16.39 -23.32 8.14
C VAL A 114 15.51 -24.13 9.10
N PHE A 115 14.20 -23.96 9.03
CA PHE A 115 13.27 -24.51 10.02
C PHE A 115 12.58 -25.80 9.56
N GLY A 116 12.40 -26.02 8.24
CA GLY A 116 11.85 -27.27 7.69
C GLY A 116 10.38 -27.56 8.02
N ASP A 117 9.70 -26.70 8.80
CA ASP A 117 8.31 -26.85 9.19
C ASP A 117 7.37 -26.17 8.18
N PHE A 118 6.70 -26.99 7.37
CA PHE A 118 5.86 -26.53 6.28
C PHE A 118 4.58 -25.82 6.77
N ASP A 119 3.99 -26.29 7.87
CA ASP A 119 2.75 -25.71 8.41
C ASP A 119 2.98 -24.29 8.93
N THR A 120 4.04 -24.08 9.68
CA THR A 120 4.43 -22.75 10.17
C THR A 120 4.66 -21.77 9.03
N ILE A 121 5.26 -22.22 7.94
CA ILE A 121 5.52 -21.37 6.78
C ILE A 121 4.22 -21.00 6.03
N MET A 122 3.29 -21.94 5.90
CA MET A 122 1.98 -21.64 5.31
C MET A 122 1.23 -20.57 6.11
N TYR A 123 1.27 -20.62 7.44
CA TYR A 123 0.69 -19.57 8.28
C TYR A 123 1.43 -18.23 8.14
N ALA A 124 2.75 -18.28 8.01
CA ALA A 124 3.55 -17.06 7.78
C ALA A 124 3.22 -16.41 6.42
N ILE A 125 3.10 -17.20 5.35
CA ILE A 125 2.70 -16.71 4.02
C ILE A 125 1.32 -16.07 4.10
N LEU A 126 0.36 -16.72 4.76
CA LEU A 126 -0.98 -16.19 4.93
C LEU A 126 -0.97 -14.85 5.68
N ALA A 127 -0.20 -14.75 6.77
CA ALA A 127 -0.04 -13.52 7.53
C ALA A 127 0.56 -12.39 6.66
N VAL A 128 1.59 -12.69 5.86
CA VAL A 128 2.23 -11.73 4.95
C VAL A 128 1.27 -11.23 3.87
N VAL A 129 0.47 -12.13 3.27
CA VAL A 129 -0.55 -11.75 2.27
C VAL A 129 -1.58 -10.81 2.87
N VAL A 130 -2.15 -11.17 4.01
CA VAL A 130 -3.16 -10.36 4.71
C VAL A 130 -2.57 -9.02 5.13
N CYS A 131 -1.36 -9.02 5.70
CA CYS A 131 -0.65 -7.81 6.11
C CYS A 131 -0.42 -6.88 4.91
N SER A 132 0.05 -7.39 3.78
CA SER A 132 0.31 -6.61 2.56
C SER A 132 -0.94 -5.92 2.02
N ILE A 133 -2.06 -6.65 1.94
CA ILE A 133 -3.34 -6.11 1.43
C ILE A 133 -3.88 -5.03 2.38
N MET A 134 -3.90 -5.32 3.67
CA MET A 134 -4.40 -4.39 4.68
C MET A 134 -3.51 -3.16 4.83
N PHE A 135 -2.18 -3.32 4.70
CA PHE A 135 -1.23 -2.22 4.71
C PHE A 135 -1.51 -1.21 3.59
N ASP A 136 -1.72 -1.70 2.35
CA ASP A 136 -2.06 -0.83 1.23
C ASP A 136 -3.41 -0.13 1.43
N ALA A 137 -4.40 -0.82 1.99
CA ALA A 137 -5.70 -0.23 2.33
C ALA A 137 -5.58 0.89 3.37
N VAL A 138 -4.72 0.71 4.38
CA VAL A 138 -4.47 1.74 5.41
C VAL A 138 -3.64 2.89 4.84
N LEU A 139 -2.60 2.60 4.07
CA LEU A 139 -1.66 3.62 3.58
C LEU A 139 -2.29 4.52 2.51
N TYR A 140 -2.98 3.94 1.54
CA TYR A 140 -3.55 4.65 0.39
C TYR A 140 -5.05 4.94 0.54
N GLY A 141 -5.72 4.25 1.46
CA GLY A 141 -7.17 4.32 1.59
C GLY A 141 -7.89 3.57 0.47
N ARG A 142 -9.21 3.70 0.46
CA ARG A 142 -10.10 3.16 -0.58
C ARG A 142 -10.39 4.16 -1.70
N ASP A 143 -10.05 5.42 -1.49
CA ASP A 143 -10.39 6.51 -2.41
C ASP A 143 -9.29 6.70 -3.47
N GLU A 144 -9.14 5.73 -4.36
CA GLU A 144 -8.37 5.92 -5.58
C GLU A 144 -9.25 6.70 -6.58
N ALA A 145 -8.86 7.93 -6.88
CA ALA A 145 -9.45 8.69 -7.98
C ALA A 145 -8.85 8.24 -9.31
N LYS A 146 -9.68 8.05 -10.32
CA LYS A 146 -9.29 7.84 -11.71
C LYS A 146 -9.60 9.07 -12.53
N LEU A 147 -8.64 9.47 -13.35
CA LEU A 147 -8.85 10.41 -14.42
C LEU A 147 -9.24 9.62 -15.68
N ILE A 148 -10.41 9.91 -16.23
CA ILE A 148 -10.94 9.21 -17.40
C ILE A 148 -11.06 10.24 -18.53
N TYR A 149 -10.59 9.84 -19.72
CA TYR A 149 -10.80 10.55 -20.97
C TYR A 149 -11.75 9.74 -21.84
N ILE A 150 -12.84 10.38 -22.28
CA ILE A 150 -13.83 9.75 -23.16
C ILE A 150 -13.81 10.54 -24.47
N ILE A 151 -13.59 9.80 -25.56
CA ILE A 151 -13.59 10.35 -26.92
C ILE A 151 -14.77 9.71 -27.66
N SER A 152 -15.80 10.52 -27.96
CA SER A 152 -17.00 10.06 -28.65
C SER A 152 -17.58 11.19 -29.52
N ASP A 153 -18.26 10.82 -30.58
CA ASP A 153 -19.00 11.76 -31.39
C ASP A 153 -20.29 12.26 -30.70
N SER A 154 -20.77 11.48 -29.68
CA SER A 154 -21.93 11.82 -28.85
C SER A 154 -21.56 12.47 -27.51
N SER A 155 -20.48 13.27 -27.48
CA SER A 155 -19.90 13.82 -26.24
C SER A 155 -20.93 14.56 -25.37
N GLU A 156 -21.87 15.29 -25.95
CA GLU A 156 -22.87 16.06 -25.21
C GLU A 156 -23.89 15.18 -24.48
N LYS A 157 -24.35 14.10 -25.10
CA LYS A 157 -25.27 13.12 -24.48
C LYS A 157 -24.62 12.39 -23.33
N ILE A 158 -23.39 11.92 -23.54
CA ILE A 158 -22.61 11.22 -22.49
C ILE A 158 -22.37 12.17 -21.31
N THR A 159 -22.00 13.40 -21.56
CA THR A 159 -21.80 14.41 -20.51
C THR A 159 -23.06 14.67 -19.70
N ALA A 160 -24.21 14.85 -20.37
CA ALA A 160 -25.47 15.08 -19.66
C ALA A 160 -25.79 13.91 -18.71
N ARG A 161 -25.61 12.66 -19.14
CA ARG A 161 -25.84 11.49 -18.30
C ARG A 161 -24.85 11.38 -17.18
N ILE A 162 -23.56 11.66 -17.41
CA ILE A 162 -22.53 11.64 -16.34
C ILE A 162 -22.85 12.67 -15.25
N LEU A 163 -23.27 13.87 -15.63
CA LEU A 163 -23.68 14.91 -14.69
C LEU A 163 -24.93 14.52 -13.90
N GLU A 164 -25.93 13.95 -14.57
CA GLU A 164 -27.22 13.59 -13.96
C GLU A 164 -27.10 12.32 -13.06
N GLU A 165 -26.44 11.28 -13.56
CA GLU A 165 -26.42 9.97 -12.89
C GLU A 165 -25.27 9.79 -11.88
N LEU A 166 -24.13 10.48 -12.09
CA LEU A 166 -22.93 10.31 -11.25
C LEU A 166 -22.62 11.54 -10.39
N ASP A 167 -23.25 12.69 -10.68
CA ASP A 167 -23.00 13.97 -9.98
C ASP A 167 -21.50 14.33 -9.93
N ILE A 168 -20.83 14.21 -11.09
CA ILE A 168 -19.37 14.41 -11.22
C ILE A 168 -19.12 15.55 -12.19
N GLY A 169 -18.20 16.45 -11.81
CA GLY A 169 -17.73 17.52 -12.68
C GLY A 169 -17.05 17.00 -13.95
N VAL A 170 -17.42 17.58 -15.09
CA VAL A 170 -16.90 17.23 -16.40
C VAL A 170 -16.22 18.46 -17.02
N THR A 171 -15.08 18.26 -17.67
CA THR A 171 -14.37 19.29 -18.42
C THR A 171 -14.21 18.84 -19.86
N TYR A 172 -14.54 19.73 -20.81
CA TYR A 172 -14.24 19.47 -22.21
C TYR A 172 -12.82 19.92 -22.55
N LEU A 173 -12.10 19.05 -23.25
CA LEU A 173 -10.85 19.39 -23.90
C LEU A 173 -11.08 19.40 -25.40
N GLU A 174 -10.71 20.48 -26.05
CA GLU A 174 -10.73 20.55 -27.51
C GLU A 174 -9.54 19.77 -28.07
N GLY A 175 -9.82 18.87 -28.97
CA GLY A 175 -8.83 18.06 -29.63
C GLY A 175 -9.08 17.97 -31.12
N LYS A 176 -8.14 17.44 -31.87
CA LYS A 176 -8.24 17.18 -33.29
C LYS A 176 -7.93 15.72 -33.60
N GLY A 177 -8.82 15.06 -34.29
CA GLY A 177 -8.60 13.68 -34.72
C GLY A 177 -7.39 13.60 -35.66
N ALA A 178 -6.38 12.77 -35.30
CA ALA A 178 -5.14 12.67 -36.09
C ALA A 178 -5.39 12.12 -37.49
N TYR A 179 -6.34 11.22 -37.66
CA TYR A 179 -6.69 10.60 -38.94
C TYR A 179 -7.70 11.44 -39.73
N SER A 180 -8.81 11.85 -39.10
CA SER A 180 -9.91 12.53 -39.75
C SER A 180 -9.70 14.05 -39.89
N ASN A 181 -8.70 14.60 -39.17
CA ASN A 181 -8.42 16.03 -39.09
C ASN A 181 -9.60 16.88 -38.59
N SER A 182 -10.67 16.22 -38.08
CA SER A 182 -11.89 16.85 -37.57
C SER A 182 -11.71 17.29 -36.11
N PRO A 183 -12.38 18.39 -35.71
CA PRO A 183 -12.42 18.79 -34.32
C PRO A 183 -13.16 17.73 -33.48
N LYS A 184 -12.62 17.39 -32.32
CA LYS A 184 -13.20 16.42 -31.36
C LYS A 184 -13.27 17.04 -29.97
N LYS A 185 -14.39 16.88 -29.31
CA LYS A 185 -14.55 17.23 -27.88
C LYS A 185 -14.20 15.99 -27.06
N VAL A 186 -13.12 16.05 -26.28
CA VAL A 186 -12.73 15.00 -25.33
C VAL A 186 -13.31 15.34 -23.96
N ILE A 187 -14.08 14.42 -23.39
CA ILE A 187 -14.65 14.55 -22.06
C ILE A 187 -13.56 14.13 -21.07
N MET A 188 -13.20 15.00 -20.15
CA MET A 188 -12.29 14.72 -19.04
C MET A 188 -13.07 14.77 -17.74
N CYS A 189 -13.06 13.68 -16.97
CA CYS A 189 -13.68 13.62 -15.66
C CYS A 189 -12.80 12.87 -14.66
N VAL A 190 -12.87 13.28 -13.39
CA VAL A 190 -12.19 12.65 -12.27
C VAL A 190 -13.24 12.02 -11.39
N MET A 191 -13.14 10.72 -11.18
CA MET A 191 -14.11 9.99 -10.38
C MET A 191 -13.45 8.96 -9.46
N ARG A 192 -14.18 8.52 -8.43
CA ARG A 192 -13.73 7.42 -7.58
C ARG A 192 -13.70 6.12 -8.38
N ASN A 193 -12.76 5.24 -8.06
CA ASN A 193 -12.62 3.94 -8.73
C ASN A 193 -13.92 3.10 -8.69
N THR A 194 -14.72 3.25 -7.65
CA THR A 194 -16.03 2.59 -7.47
C THR A 194 -17.10 3.04 -8.48
N MET A 195 -16.94 4.22 -9.05
CA MET A 195 -17.90 4.80 -10.03
C MET A 195 -17.49 4.51 -11.49
N SER A 196 -16.25 4.08 -11.71
CA SER A 196 -15.72 3.77 -13.05
C SER A 196 -16.56 2.77 -13.85
N PRO A 197 -17.07 1.65 -13.25
CA PRO A 197 -17.89 0.72 -14.02
C PRO A 197 -19.19 1.34 -14.54
N LYS A 198 -19.84 2.18 -13.74
CA LYS A 198 -21.08 2.86 -14.13
C LYS A 198 -20.83 3.90 -15.23
N ALA A 199 -19.69 4.60 -15.17
CA ALA A 199 -19.28 5.50 -16.24
C ALA A 199 -19.00 4.75 -17.56
N GLU A 200 -18.41 3.56 -17.50
CA GLU A 200 -18.19 2.71 -18.68
C GLU A 200 -19.51 2.21 -19.29
N GLU A 201 -20.52 1.94 -18.46
CA GLU A 201 -21.86 1.55 -18.91
C GLU A 201 -22.53 2.68 -19.69
N ILE A 202 -22.50 3.91 -19.14
CA ILE A 202 -23.05 5.13 -19.80
C ILE A 202 -22.40 5.37 -21.17
N VAL A 203 -21.12 5.04 -21.33
CA VAL A 203 -20.39 5.25 -22.60
C VAL A 203 -20.70 4.17 -23.63
N LYS A 204 -21.08 2.96 -23.20
CA LYS A 204 -21.37 1.82 -24.10
C LYS A 204 -22.80 1.83 -24.65
N GLU A 205 -23.73 2.49 -23.97
CA GLU A 205 -25.12 2.72 -24.44
C GLU A 205 -25.20 3.89 -25.44
#